data_b7baa090e4aaabbd2fb6137a9507f3b4
#
_entry.id   b7baa090e4aaabbd2fb6137a9507f3b4
#
_cell.length_a   1.000
_cell.length_b   1.000
_cell.length_c   1.000
_cell.angle_alpha   90.00
_cell.angle_beta   90.00
_cell.angle_gamma   90.00
#
_symmetry.space_group_name_H-M   'P 1'
#
loop_
_entity.id
_entity.type
_entity.pdbx_description
1 polymer ?
#
loop_
_entity_poly.entity_id
_entity_poly.type
_entity_poly.pdbx_seq_one_letter_code
_entity_poly.pdbx_strand_id
1 'polypeptide(L)'
;MSAARHQVPALLLAAGRGERMRPLTDSMPKPLLQVQGQPLLQWHLQALLDAGVERAVINTAWLGEQISAFFSSVFASKRRKNMPEQLSISYSHEGVDFGCALETAGGIARALPQLGPVFWLAAGDVFAPDFVFDSAAVAAFEASDHLAHLWLVPNLSLIHI
;
A
#
# COMPACT_ATOMS: atom_id res chain seq x y z
N MET A 1 -32.26 2.52 -4.33
CA MET A 1 -31.61 1.29 -3.85
C MET A 1 -30.11 1.56 -3.96
N SER A 2 -29.45 1.80 -2.82
CA SER A 2 -28.00 2.03 -2.76
C SER A 2 -27.32 0.69 -3.10
N ALA A 3 -26.60 0.64 -4.21
CA ALA A 3 -25.75 -0.51 -4.52
C ALA A 3 -24.78 -0.67 -3.33
N ALA A 4 -24.77 -1.87 -2.73
CA ALA A 4 -23.79 -2.21 -1.72
C ALA A 4 -22.40 -1.99 -2.35
N ARG A 5 -21.67 -0.97 -1.89
CA ARG A 5 -20.28 -0.77 -2.28
C ARG A 5 -19.51 -1.95 -1.71
N HIS A 6 -19.18 -2.90 -2.56
CA HIS A 6 -18.19 -3.91 -2.22
C HIS A 6 -16.86 -3.19 -2.04
N GLN A 7 -16.51 -2.92 -0.80
CA GLN A 7 -15.29 -2.20 -0.49
C GLN A 7 -14.14 -3.20 -0.49
N VAL A 8 -13.50 -3.27 -1.65
CA VAL A 8 -12.33 -4.10 -1.86
C VAL A 8 -11.15 -3.53 -1.07
N PRO A 9 -10.56 -4.28 -0.15
CA PRO A 9 -9.42 -3.82 0.64
C PRO A 9 -8.16 -3.70 -0.22
N ALA A 10 -7.14 -3.01 0.30
CA ALA A 10 -5.85 -2.89 -0.36
C ALA A 10 -4.74 -3.55 0.46
N LEU A 11 -3.76 -4.15 -0.23
CA LEU A 11 -2.47 -4.53 0.32
C LEU A 11 -1.39 -3.64 -0.30
N LEU A 12 -0.65 -2.93 0.55
CA LEU A 12 0.50 -2.11 0.16
C LEU A 12 1.79 -2.81 0.58
N LEU A 13 2.61 -3.17 -0.41
CA LEU A 13 3.90 -3.83 -0.17
C LEU A 13 4.95 -2.81 0.26
N ALA A 14 5.42 -2.93 1.50
CA ALA A 14 6.35 -2.00 2.13
C ALA A 14 7.45 -2.69 2.95
N ALA A 15 7.64 -4.00 2.77
CA ALA A 15 8.61 -4.80 3.55
C ALA A 15 10.03 -4.74 3.02
N GLY A 16 10.24 -4.25 1.79
CA GLY A 16 11.53 -4.26 1.12
C GLY A 16 12.59 -3.38 1.79
N ARG A 17 13.86 -3.85 1.82
CA ARG A 17 14.98 -3.10 2.38
C ARG A 17 15.37 -1.86 1.56
N GLY A 18 15.11 -1.84 0.25
CA GLY A 18 15.49 -0.73 -0.62
C GLY A 18 17.00 -0.58 -0.82
N GLU A 19 17.74 -1.67 -0.94
CA GLU A 19 19.22 -1.70 -0.98
C GLU A 19 19.84 -0.80 -2.04
N ARG A 20 19.21 -0.69 -3.21
CA ARG A 20 19.67 0.17 -4.32
C ARG A 20 19.66 1.66 -4.00
N MET A 21 18.98 2.07 -2.93
CA MET A 21 18.88 3.47 -2.50
C MET A 21 19.73 3.77 -1.26
N ARG A 22 20.64 2.87 -0.88
CA ARG A 22 21.60 3.14 0.18
C ARG A 22 22.53 4.32 -0.20
N PRO A 23 22.93 5.15 0.77
CA PRO A 23 22.73 5.03 2.24
C PRO A 23 21.39 5.57 2.76
N LEU A 24 20.51 6.15 1.91
CA LEU A 24 19.24 6.76 2.35
C LEU A 24 18.36 5.77 3.13
N THR A 25 18.35 4.51 2.69
CA THR A 25 17.53 3.44 3.28
C THR A 25 18.17 2.72 4.45
N ASP A 26 19.33 3.14 4.91
CA ASP A 26 19.98 2.56 6.11
C ASP A 26 19.28 2.99 7.40
N SER A 27 18.74 4.21 7.44
CA SER A 27 18.08 4.79 8.61
C SER A 27 16.58 5.07 8.42
N MET A 28 16.08 5.01 7.19
CA MET A 28 14.69 5.29 6.86
C MET A 28 14.16 4.25 5.87
N PRO A 29 13.01 3.61 6.09
CA PRO A 29 12.45 2.64 5.14
C PRO A 29 12.04 3.36 3.85
N LYS A 30 12.29 2.73 2.69
CA LYS A 30 12.03 3.32 1.37
C LYS A 30 10.62 3.92 1.22
N PRO A 31 9.53 3.29 1.73
CA PRO A 31 8.19 3.86 1.65
C PRO A 31 8.00 5.20 2.37
N LEU A 32 8.89 5.57 3.30
CA LEU A 32 8.88 6.85 3.99
C LEU A 32 9.78 7.92 3.34
N LEU A 33 10.55 7.59 2.30
CA LEU A 33 11.29 8.58 1.55
C LEU A 33 10.33 9.57 0.91
N GLN A 34 10.67 10.86 1.02
CA GLN A 34 9.79 11.93 0.58
C GLN A 34 9.98 12.25 -0.90
N VAL A 35 8.85 12.36 -1.60
CA VAL A 35 8.76 12.89 -2.96
C VAL A 35 7.69 13.98 -2.96
N GLN A 36 8.04 15.16 -3.46
CA GLN A 36 7.17 16.34 -3.46
C GLN A 36 6.60 16.69 -2.07
N GLY A 37 7.41 16.52 -1.01
CA GLY A 37 7.07 16.92 0.35
C GLY A 37 6.24 15.91 1.16
N GLN A 38 5.97 14.71 0.62
CA GLN A 38 5.31 13.65 1.38
C GLN A 38 5.89 12.26 1.09
N PRO A 39 5.78 11.30 2.03
CA PRO A 39 6.27 9.94 1.86
C PRO A 39 5.66 9.22 0.65
N LEU A 40 6.44 8.35 -0.01
CA LEU A 40 5.98 7.53 -1.14
C LEU A 40 4.70 6.77 -0.80
N LEU A 41 4.66 6.10 0.33
CA LEU A 41 3.50 5.33 0.77
C LEU A 41 2.25 6.20 1.00
N GLN A 42 2.42 7.47 1.37
CA GLN A 42 1.31 8.38 1.62
C GLN A 42 0.54 8.71 0.34
N TRP A 43 1.20 8.75 -0.82
CA TRP A 43 0.54 8.94 -2.12
C TRP A 43 -0.49 7.84 -2.38
N HIS A 44 -0.12 6.58 -2.15
CA HIS A 44 -1.04 5.44 -2.30
C HIS A 44 -2.18 5.49 -1.29
N LEU A 45 -1.89 5.80 -0.03
CA LEU A 45 -2.94 5.91 1.01
C LEU A 45 -3.92 7.03 0.70
N GLN A 46 -3.47 8.15 0.14
CA GLN A 46 -4.34 9.24 -0.28
C GLN A 46 -5.21 8.81 -1.48
N ALA A 47 -4.63 8.18 -2.50
CA ALA A 47 -5.36 7.68 -3.65
C ALA A 47 -6.42 6.62 -3.27
N LEU A 48 -6.12 5.75 -2.31
CA LEU A 48 -7.09 4.79 -1.75
C LEU A 48 -8.24 5.50 -1.02
N LEU A 49 -7.93 6.52 -0.22
CA LEU A 49 -8.94 7.35 0.45
C LEU A 49 -9.86 8.04 -0.57
N ASP A 50 -9.29 8.63 -1.61
CA ASP A 50 -10.03 9.36 -2.65
C ASP A 50 -10.92 8.40 -3.46
N ALA A 51 -10.51 7.14 -3.59
CA ALA A 51 -11.30 6.07 -4.19
C ALA A 51 -12.37 5.48 -3.26
N GLY A 52 -12.41 5.90 -1.99
CA GLY A 52 -13.37 5.40 -1.00
C GLY A 52 -13.05 4.01 -0.46
N VAL A 53 -11.79 3.56 -0.54
CA VAL A 53 -11.34 2.32 0.10
C VAL A 53 -11.30 2.51 1.61
N GLU A 54 -11.88 1.57 2.36
CA GLU A 54 -12.00 1.69 3.83
C GLU A 54 -10.96 0.89 4.60
N ARG A 55 -10.29 -0.07 3.96
CA ARG A 55 -9.31 -0.94 4.64
C ARG A 55 -8.05 -1.08 3.80
N ALA A 56 -6.91 -0.89 4.46
CA ALA A 56 -5.59 -1.17 3.89
C ALA A 56 -4.76 -2.01 4.86
N VAL A 57 -4.06 -2.98 4.31
CA VAL A 57 -3.02 -3.75 4.99
C VAL A 57 -1.68 -3.27 4.47
N ILE A 58 -0.72 -2.99 5.34
CA ILE A 58 0.64 -2.64 4.97
C ILE A 58 1.55 -3.74 5.49
N ASN A 59 2.24 -4.47 4.60
CA ASN A 59 3.26 -5.40 5.05
C ASN A 59 4.56 -4.65 5.38
N THR A 60 5.24 -5.05 6.42
CA THR A 60 6.46 -4.37 6.89
C THR A 60 7.51 -5.38 7.35
N ALA A 61 8.79 -5.09 7.06
CA ALA A 61 9.91 -5.83 7.62
C ALA A 61 11.04 -4.88 8.01
N TRP A 62 11.80 -4.36 7.04
CA TRP A 62 12.90 -3.43 7.33
C TRP A 62 12.36 -2.11 7.89
N LEU A 63 12.79 -1.78 9.12
CA LEU A 63 12.38 -0.56 9.83
C LEU A 63 10.85 -0.37 9.88
N GLY A 64 10.10 -1.46 9.94
CA GLY A 64 8.64 -1.45 9.87
C GLY A 64 7.96 -0.65 10.97
N GLU A 65 8.59 -0.56 12.15
CA GLU A 65 8.11 0.24 13.27
C GLU A 65 8.06 1.74 12.94
N GLN A 66 9.00 2.23 12.12
CA GLN A 66 8.98 3.63 11.68
C GLN A 66 7.75 3.90 10.79
N ILE A 67 7.37 2.95 9.94
CA ILE A 67 6.18 3.07 9.07
C ILE A 67 4.93 3.15 9.95
N SER A 68 4.74 2.22 10.86
CA SER A 68 3.55 2.19 11.72
C SER A 68 3.47 3.41 12.64
N ALA A 69 4.58 3.85 13.24
CA ALA A 69 4.64 5.04 14.09
C ALA A 69 4.29 6.32 13.30
N PHE A 70 4.85 6.47 12.09
CA PHE A 70 4.61 7.63 11.25
C PHE A 70 3.11 7.76 10.92
N PHE A 71 2.50 6.73 10.36
CA PHE A 71 1.10 6.81 9.95
C PHE A 71 0.13 6.86 11.14
N SER A 72 0.44 6.21 12.27
CA SER A 72 -0.34 6.38 13.49
C SER A 72 -0.38 7.85 13.93
N SER A 73 0.73 8.56 13.87
CA SER A 73 0.80 9.99 14.21
C SER A 73 0.02 10.87 13.22
N VAL A 74 0.14 10.59 11.91
CA VAL A 74 -0.55 11.32 10.85
C VAL A 74 -2.07 11.17 11.00
N PHE A 75 -2.56 9.95 11.19
CA PHE A 75 -4.00 9.70 11.34
C PHE A 75 -4.56 10.26 12.65
N ALA A 76 -3.81 10.18 13.75
CA ALA A 76 -4.21 10.81 15.01
C ALA A 76 -4.35 12.34 14.88
N SER A 77 -3.48 12.99 14.13
CA SER A 77 -3.54 14.44 13.89
C SER A 77 -4.71 14.85 12.98
N LYS A 78 -5.05 14.03 11.98
CA LYS A 78 -6.19 14.25 11.07
C LYS A 78 -7.55 14.05 11.78
N ARG A 79 -7.67 13.08 12.70
CA ARG A 79 -8.87 12.88 13.53
C ARG A 79 -9.29 14.14 14.29
N ARG A 80 -8.35 14.99 14.70
CA ARG A 80 -8.63 16.26 15.39
C ARG A 80 -9.26 17.34 14.51
N LYS A 81 -9.29 17.16 13.19
CA LYS A 81 -9.77 18.17 12.21
C LYS A 81 -11.07 17.77 11.50
N ASN A 82 -11.94 16.95 12.11
CA ASN A 82 -13.22 16.52 11.52
C ASN A 82 -13.11 15.90 10.11
N MET A 83 -12.03 15.21 9.80
CA MET A 83 -11.98 14.40 8.58
C MET A 83 -12.71 13.07 8.81
N PRO A 84 -13.47 12.57 7.82
CA PRO A 84 -14.17 11.29 7.96
C PRO A 84 -13.19 10.15 8.27
N GLU A 85 -13.57 9.28 9.19
CA GLU A 85 -12.85 8.05 9.54
C GLU A 85 -13.01 7.03 8.40
N GLN A 86 -12.25 7.13 7.31
CA GLN A 86 -12.58 6.33 6.13
C GLN A 86 -11.55 5.25 5.79
N LEU A 87 -10.31 5.34 6.26
CA LEU A 87 -9.31 4.31 5.98
C LEU A 87 -8.77 3.70 7.27
N SER A 88 -9.11 2.44 7.52
CA SER A 88 -8.52 1.63 8.58
C SER A 88 -7.25 0.99 8.08
N ILE A 89 -6.12 1.20 8.75
CA ILE A 89 -4.84 0.60 8.43
C ILE A 89 -4.52 -0.48 9.43
N SER A 90 -4.20 -1.67 8.95
CA SER A 90 -3.59 -2.76 9.71
C SER A 90 -2.21 -3.07 9.15
N TYR A 91 -1.39 -3.74 9.96
CA TYR A 91 -0.02 -4.07 9.58
C TYR A 91 0.21 -5.58 9.61
N SER A 92 0.96 -6.07 8.62
CA SER A 92 1.50 -7.42 8.57
C SER A 92 3.00 -7.34 8.84
N HIS A 93 3.41 -7.57 10.10
CA HIS A 93 4.78 -7.38 10.55
C HIS A 93 5.64 -8.61 10.26
N GLU A 94 6.16 -8.73 9.03
CA GLU A 94 7.00 -9.86 8.62
C GLU A 94 8.34 -9.88 9.38
N GLY A 95 8.97 -8.71 9.51
CA GLY A 95 10.25 -8.58 10.20
C GLY A 95 10.20 -9.01 11.67
N VAL A 96 9.08 -8.75 12.36
CA VAL A 96 8.90 -9.17 13.76
C VAL A 96 8.68 -10.67 13.86
N ASP A 97 7.84 -11.22 12.99
CA ASP A 97 7.39 -12.61 13.10
C ASP A 97 8.37 -13.61 12.47
N PHE A 98 9.13 -13.21 11.45
CA PHE A 98 10.02 -14.08 10.67
C PHE A 98 11.47 -13.60 10.63
N GLY A 99 11.76 -12.42 11.15
CA GLY A 99 13.11 -11.84 11.13
C GLY A 99 13.54 -11.28 9.76
N CYS A 100 12.72 -11.42 8.72
CA CYS A 100 13.01 -10.97 7.37
C CYS A 100 11.74 -10.65 6.58
N ALA A 101 11.90 -10.02 5.41
CA ALA A 101 10.82 -9.89 4.45
C ALA A 101 10.53 -11.26 3.79
N LEU A 102 9.25 -11.55 3.55
CA LEU A 102 8.78 -12.78 2.93
C LEU A 102 8.70 -12.68 1.41
N GLU A 103 9.23 -11.60 0.83
CA GLU A 103 9.09 -11.25 -0.57
C GLU A 103 7.61 -11.06 -0.97
N THR A 104 7.35 -10.78 -2.25
CA THR A 104 6.00 -10.43 -2.72
C THR A 104 4.98 -11.53 -2.42
N ALA A 105 5.28 -12.77 -2.84
CA ALA A 105 4.31 -13.86 -2.71
C ALA A 105 4.07 -14.25 -1.24
N GLY A 106 5.12 -14.31 -0.42
CA GLY A 106 5.02 -14.60 1.01
C GLY A 106 4.27 -13.51 1.76
N GLY A 107 4.52 -12.23 1.44
CA GLY A 107 3.82 -11.09 2.01
C GLY A 107 2.33 -11.10 1.68
N ILE A 108 1.96 -11.42 0.44
CA ILE A 108 0.56 -11.59 0.04
C ILE A 108 -0.07 -12.74 0.82
N ALA A 109 0.54 -13.93 0.80
CA ALA A 109 0.01 -15.13 1.45
C ALA A 109 -0.26 -14.87 2.94
N ARG A 110 0.66 -14.17 3.63
CA ARG A 110 0.49 -13.82 5.03
C ARG A 110 -0.66 -12.82 5.27
N ALA A 111 -0.85 -11.88 4.36
CA ALA A 111 -1.89 -10.86 4.49
C ALA A 111 -3.28 -11.37 4.13
N LEU A 112 -3.43 -12.49 3.40
CA LEU A 112 -4.72 -13.03 2.93
C LEU A 112 -5.81 -13.10 4.01
N PRO A 113 -5.55 -13.51 5.27
CA PRO A 113 -6.60 -13.53 6.30
C PRO A 113 -7.21 -12.16 6.64
N GLN A 114 -6.51 -11.06 6.27
CA GLN A 114 -6.96 -9.70 6.48
C GLN A 114 -7.61 -9.08 5.24
N LEU A 115 -7.54 -9.78 4.10
CA LEU A 115 -8.02 -9.36 2.80
C LEU A 115 -9.31 -10.14 2.45
N GLY A 116 -10.00 -9.70 1.43
CA GLY A 116 -11.13 -10.43 0.85
C GLY A 116 -10.69 -11.33 -0.32
N PRO A 117 -11.64 -11.96 -1.01
CA PRO A 117 -11.36 -12.77 -2.20
C PRO A 117 -10.77 -11.92 -3.35
N VAL A 118 -11.11 -10.64 -3.39
CA VAL A 118 -10.54 -9.65 -4.31
C VAL A 118 -9.93 -8.52 -3.47
N PHE A 119 -8.77 -8.05 -3.86
CA PHE A 119 -8.07 -6.95 -3.20
C PHE A 119 -7.16 -6.22 -4.16
N TRP A 120 -6.93 -4.94 -3.88
CA TRP A 120 -5.90 -4.15 -4.53
C TRP A 120 -4.52 -4.54 -4.02
N LEU A 121 -3.56 -4.63 -4.93
CA LEU A 121 -2.16 -4.82 -4.59
C LEU A 121 -1.33 -3.70 -5.21
N ALA A 122 -0.59 -2.96 -4.39
CA ALA A 122 0.31 -1.92 -4.87
C ALA A 122 1.67 -1.98 -4.15
N ALA A 123 2.73 -1.64 -4.89
CA ALA A 123 4.06 -1.48 -4.32
C ALA A 123 4.16 -0.10 -3.66
N GLY A 124 4.24 -0.07 -2.33
CA GLY A 124 4.26 1.16 -1.53
C GLY A 124 5.53 2.01 -1.67
N ASP A 125 6.49 1.55 -2.46
CA ASP A 125 7.77 2.21 -2.75
C ASP A 125 7.85 2.74 -4.19
N VAL A 126 6.73 2.76 -4.92
CA VAL A 126 6.62 3.32 -6.28
C VAL A 126 5.91 4.66 -6.23
N PHE A 127 6.41 5.64 -6.94
CA PHE A 127 5.76 6.93 -7.08
C PHE A 127 4.77 6.90 -8.26
N ALA A 128 3.47 6.90 -7.96
CA ALA A 128 2.39 6.87 -8.93
C ALA A 128 1.26 7.84 -8.52
N PRO A 129 1.51 9.18 -8.58
CA PRO A 129 0.59 10.18 -8.03
C PRO A 129 -0.75 10.24 -8.77
N ASP A 130 -0.77 9.87 -10.05
CA ASP A 130 -1.96 9.95 -10.92
C ASP A 130 -2.70 8.60 -11.02
N PHE A 131 -2.29 7.58 -10.25
CA PHE A 131 -2.96 6.29 -10.28
C PHE A 131 -4.31 6.36 -9.55
N VAL A 132 -5.37 5.92 -10.25
CA VAL A 132 -6.74 5.88 -9.72
C VAL A 132 -7.14 4.44 -9.43
N PHE A 133 -7.55 4.16 -8.19
CA PHE A 133 -8.15 2.90 -7.80
C PHE A 133 -9.63 2.88 -8.23
N ASP A 134 -9.88 2.46 -9.49
CA ASP A 134 -11.20 2.55 -10.11
C ASP A 134 -12.11 1.39 -9.70
N SER A 135 -13.23 1.71 -9.08
CA SER A 135 -14.27 0.74 -8.70
C SER A 135 -14.93 0.04 -9.89
N ALA A 136 -14.96 0.67 -11.07
CA ALA A 136 -15.48 0.03 -12.27
C ALA A 136 -14.55 -1.10 -12.76
N ALA A 137 -13.24 -0.92 -12.63
CA ALA A 137 -12.27 -1.98 -12.92
C ALA A 137 -12.42 -3.17 -11.95
N VAL A 138 -12.71 -2.91 -10.67
CA VAL A 138 -13.00 -3.98 -9.69
C VAL A 138 -14.25 -4.76 -10.10
N ALA A 139 -15.35 -4.06 -10.40
CA ALA A 139 -16.59 -4.71 -10.80
C ALA A 139 -16.43 -5.57 -12.07
N ALA A 140 -15.66 -5.08 -13.04
CA ALA A 140 -15.35 -5.83 -14.25
C ALA A 140 -14.48 -7.05 -13.96
N PHE A 141 -13.50 -6.93 -13.04
CA PHE A 141 -12.67 -8.05 -12.61
C PHE A 141 -13.48 -9.12 -11.88
N GLU A 142 -14.34 -8.73 -10.92
CA GLU A 142 -15.22 -9.65 -10.18
C GLU A 142 -16.20 -10.40 -11.08
N ALA A 143 -16.60 -9.79 -12.20
CA ALA A 143 -17.48 -10.42 -13.19
C ALA A 143 -16.72 -11.32 -14.19
N SER A 144 -15.42 -11.44 -14.10
CA SER A 144 -14.56 -12.23 -14.99
C SER A 144 -14.02 -13.48 -14.28
N ASP A 145 -13.51 -14.42 -15.08
CA ASP A 145 -12.80 -15.62 -14.59
C ASP A 145 -11.28 -15.37 -14.44
N HIS A 146 -10.84 -14.10 -14.47
CA HIS A 146 -9.42 -13.76 -14.37
C HIS A 146 -8.90 -13.91 -12.95
N LEU A 147 -7.67 -14.41 -12.81
CA LEU A 147 -6.99 -14.53 -11.51
C LEU A 147 -6.29 -13.24 -11.07
N ALA A 148 -5.98 -12.37 -12.03
CA ALA A 148 -5.33 -11.08 -11.76
C ALA A 148 -5.64 -10.07 -12.86
N HIS A 149 -5.67 -8.79 -12.51
CA HIS A 149 -5.72 -7.66 -13.41
C HIS A 149 -4.48 -6.80 -13.16
N LEU A 150 -3.70 -6.50 -14.19
CA LEU A 150 -2.46 -5.76 -14.09
C LEU A 150 -2.54 -4.43 -14.83
N TRP A 151 -2.09 -3.36 -14.19
CA TRP A 151 -1.85 -2.08 -14.85
C TRP A 151 -0.39 -2.02 -15.25
N LEU A 152 -0.15 -2.05 -16.55
CA LEU A 152 1.20 -1.95 -17.11
C LEU A 152 1.51 -0.50 -17.41
N VAL A 153 2.70 -0.06 -17.02
CA VAL A 153 3.23 1.26 -17.31
C VAL A 153 4.51 1.12 -18.15
N PRO A 154 4.86 2.11 -18.98
CA PRO A 154 6.14 2.12 -19.67
C PRO A 154 7.29 1.99 -18.68
N ASN A 155 8.21 1.08 -18.93
CA ASN A 155 9.39 0.92 -18.09
C ASN A 155 10.37 2.07 -18.32
N LEU A 156 10.33 3.07 -17.44
CA LEU A 156 11.26 4.21 -17.48
C LEU A 156 12.61 3.89 -16.81
N SER A 157 12.79 2.69 -16.27
CA SER A 157 14.02 2.31 -15.56
C SER A 157 15.13 1.78 -16.45
N LEU A 158 14.96 1.75 -17.76
CA LEU A 158 16.03 1.49 -18.71
C LEU A 158 16.90 2.74 -18.92
N ILE A 159 17.28 3.38 -17.84
CA ILE A 159 18.46 4.25 -17.85
C ILE A 159 19.64 3.30 -17.80
N HIS A 160 20.18 3.02 -18.95
CA HIS A 160 21.49 2.40 -19.04
C HIS A 160 22.50 3.45 -18.56
N ILE A 161 23.00 3.23 -17.35
CA ILE A 161 24.22 3.89 -16.88
C ILE A 161 25.39 3.09 -17.43
#